data_4cdd70cda887fa4e019f6166d9e2ac29
#
_entry.id   4cdd70cda887fa4e019f6166d9e2ac29
#
_cell.length_a   1.000
_cell.length_b   1.000
_cell.length_c   1.000
_cell.angle_alpha   90.00
_cell.angle_beta   90.00
_cell.angle_gamma   90.00
#
_symmetry.space_group_name_H-M   'P 1'
#
loop_
_entity.id
_entity.type
_entity.pdbx_description
1 polymer ?
#
loop_
_entity_poly.entity_id
_entity_poly.type
_entity_poly.pdbx_seq_one_letter_code
_entity_poly.pdbx_strand_id
1 'polypeptide(L)'
;MNIKLSDHFTYKKLLRFCLSPIIMMVFTSIYGVVDGLFVSNYVGKTAFAAINLVMPFIMIFGGIGFMFGTGGSALVAKTLGLKDSENANRYFTMMSLVTLVVGIIISIVGMIFMRPIAIFLGAENETIEHCVIYGRIIIGFNTAFMLQNLFQSFLITAEKPKLGLWVTVAAGVTNMVLDALFVGVFKWGVAGAAIATGLSQCIGGLLPFPFFFRPHKSLLPLVKTKNWFLSGIDASANGASELVSNVTASIVGMLYNYQLLKYAGEDGVAAYGTLMYVEFIFISAFIGYAIGSAPIISYHFGADNHAELKNMLKKSLILMSLAGVAMLIISEALAFPLAHIFVGYDEKLLEMTVHGFRIFSLMFPLASINIFASSFFTALNNGGVSAAISFLRTFVFKLAAVLILPLLFKLDGIWWATIVAELFAFLLSIGFVAAKKKKYGY
;
A
#
# COMPACT_ATOMS: atom_id res chain seq x y z
N MET A 1 17.28 -5.06 22.97
CA MET A 1 17.72 -3.69 22.67
C MET A 1 16.58 -2.96 21.98
N ASN A 2 16.05 -1.90 22.57
CA ASN A 2 15.11 -1.02 21.88
C ASN A 2 15.91 -0.11 20.94
N ILE A 3 15.64 -0.19 19.64
CA ILE A 3 16.24 0.69 18.63
C ILE A 3 15.43 1.98 18.63
N LYS A 4 16.13 3.13 18.79
CA LYS A 4 15.51 4.46 18.79
C LYS A 4 15.71 5.14 17.43
N LEU A 5 14.80 6.05 17.06
CA LEU A 5 14.91 6.83 15.83
C LEU A 5 16.20 7.69 15.80
N SER A 6 16.66 8.15 16.99
CA SER A 6 17.87 8.96 17.15
C SER A 6 19.20 8.20 17.03
N ASP A 7 19.15 6.88 16.89
CA ASP A 7 20.36 6.07 16.85
C ASP A 7 21.12 6.22 15.52
N HIS A 8 22.43 5.96 15.54
CA HIS A 8 23.18 5.69 14.31
C HIS A 8 22.79 4.32 13.73
N PHE A 9 22.46 4.25 12.45
CA PHE A 9 21.99 3.05 11.79
C PHE A 9 23.09 2.36 10.97
N THR A 10 23.54 1.20 11.46
CA THR A 10 24.29 0.22 10.68
C THR A 10 23.31 -0.60 9.81
N TYR A 11 23.81 -1.31 8.78
CA TYR A 11 22.97 -2.21 7.97
C TYR A 11 22.16 -3.19 8.83
N LYS A 12 22.81 -3.84 9.82
CA LYS A 12 22.17 -4.80 10.72
C LYS A 12 21.04 -4.15 11.53
N LYS A 13 21.27 -2.95 12.04
CA LYS A 13 20.29 -2.22 12.87
C LYS A 13 19.12 -1.75 12.04
N LEU A 14 19.39 -1.23 10.84
CA LEU A 14 18.38 -0.79 9.87
C LEU A 14 17.49 -1.94 9.44
N LEU A 15 18.07 -3.06 9.01
CA LEU A 15 17.30 -4.26 8.64
C LEU A 15 16.48 -4.80 9.82
N ARG A 16 17.06 -4.84 11.03
CA ARG A 16 16.32 -5.30 12.22
C ARG A 16 15.12 -4.42 12.56
N PHE A 17 15.23 -3.12 12.34
CA PHE A 17 14.12 -2.17 12.57
C PHE A 17 13.06 -2.31 11.48
N CYS A 18 13.46 -2.36 10.20
CA CYS A 18 12.55 -2.45 9.05
C CYS A 18 11.96 -3.86 8.85
N LEU A 19 12.52 -4.91 9.45
CA LEU A 19 12.02 -6.29 9.27
C LEU A 19 10.57 -6.44 9.70
N SER A 20 10.17 -5.83 10.83
CA SER A 20 8.78 -5.90 11.28
C SER A 20 7.80 -5.22 10.32
N PRO A 21 8.04 -3.99 9.83
CA PRO A 21 7.23 -3.39 8.77
C PRO A 21 7.21 -4.18 7.46
N ILE A 22 8.34 -4.78 7.04
CA ILE A 22 8.39 -5.62 5.84
C ILE A 22 7.46 -6.83 6.01
N ILE A 23 7.61 -7.58 7.11
CA ILE A 23 6.76 -8.76 7.38
C ILE A 23 5.29 -8.33 7.51
N MET A 24 5.01 -7.19 8.13
CA MET A 24 3.67 -6.63 8.27
C MET A 24 3.01 -6.41 6.91
N MET A 25 3.70 -5.78 5.96
CA MET A 25 3.16 -5.49 4.63
C MET A 25 3.04 -6.77 3.78
N VAL A 26 4.03 -7.66 3.82
CA VAL A 26 3.96 -8.96 3.14
C VAL A 26 2.81 -9.81 3.69
N PHE A 27 2.62 -9.86 5.00
CA PHE A 27 1.51 -10.59 5.62
C PHE A 27 0.16 -9.99 5.22
N THR A 28 0.06 -8.64 5.15
CA THR A 28 -1.14 -7.94 4.67
C THR A 28 -1.49 -8.35 3.23
N SER A 29 -0.50 -8.45 2.35
CA SER A 29 -0.74 -8.88 0.97
C SER A 29 -1.18 -10.34 0.88
N ILE A 30 -0.60 -11.22 1.69
CA ILE A 30 -0.94 -12.65 1.71
C ILE A 30 -2.38 -12.86 2.19
N TYR A 31 -2.79 -12.27 3.33
CA TYR A 31 -4.15 -12.48 3.80
C TYR A 31 -5.20 -11.86 2.86
N GLY A 32 -4.88 -10.77 2.17
CA GLY A 32 -5.74 -10.22 1.13
C GLY A 32 -5.96 -11.17 -0.06
N VAL A 33 -4.92 -11.91 -0.46
CA VAL A 33 -5.05 -12.99 -1.47
C VAL A 33 -5.92 -14.14 -0.94
N VAL A 34 -5.74 -14.53 0.31
CA VAL A 34 -6.53 -15.60 0.96
C VAL A 34 -8.01 -15.23 1.04
N ASP A 35 -8.33 -13.98 1.43
CA ASP A 35 -9.72 -13.46 1.44
C ASP A 35 -10.37 -13.58 0.05
N GLY A 36 -9.66 -13.15 -1.01
CA GLY A 36 -10.13 -13.30 -2.39
C GLY A 36 -10.38 -14.76 -2.80
N LEU A 37 -9.53 -15.70 -2.34
CA LEU A 37 -9.70 -17.12 -2.59
C LEU A 37 -10.95 -17.68 -1.88
N PHE A 38 -11.22 -17.29 -0.64
CA PHE A 38 -12.45 -17.70 0.05
C PHE A 38 -13.70 -17.23 -0.70
N VAL A 39 -13.73 -15.97 -1.11
CA VAL A 39 -14.87 -15.43 -1.84
C VAL A 39 -15.07 -16.14 -3.17
N SER A 40 -14.02 -16.31 -3.96
CA SER A 40 -14.13 -16.92 -5.29
C SER A 40 -14.61 -18.39 -5.24
N ASN A 41 -14.17 -19.16 -4.24
CA ASN A 41 -14.47 -20.58 -4.13
C ASN A 41 -15.80 -20.87 -3.44
N TYR A 42 -16.24 -20.05 -2.48
CA TYR A 42 -17.40 -20.35 -1.65
C TYR A 42 -18.64 -19.48 -1.93
N VAL A 43 -18.46 -18.28 -2.53
CA VAL A 43 -19.59 -17.37 -2.77
C VAL A 43 -20.04 -17.38 -4.22
N GLY A 44 -19.14 -17.65 -5.15
CA GLY A 44 -19.44 -17.79 -6.57
C GLY A 44 -18.99 -16.64 -7.46
N LYS A 45 -19.05 -16.86 -8.77
CA LYS A 45 -18.46 -15.95 -9.78
C LYS A 45 -19.07 -14.55 -9.78
N THR A 46 -20.40 -14.43 -9.70
CA THR A 46 -21.11 -13.14 -9.73
C THR A 46 -20.75 -12.29 -8.52
N ALA A 47 -20.70 -12.90 -7.35
CA ALA A 47 -20.30 -12.24 -6.11
C ALA A 47 -18.83 -11.80 -6.15
N PHE A 48 -17.93 -12.64 -6.62
CA PHE A 48 -16.51 -12.30 -6.79
C PHE A 48 -16.31 -11.15 -7.79
N ALA A 49 -17.05 -11.16 -8.90
CA ALA A 49 -17.04 -10.06 -9.87
C ALA A 49 -17.54 -8.74 -9.24
N ALA A 50 -18.61 -8.80 -8.43
CA ALA A 50 -19.14 -7.63 -7.73
C ALA A 50 -18.13 -7.03 -6.75
N ILE A 51 -17.43 -7.87 -5.97
CA ILE A 51 -16.37 -7.42 -5.04
C ILE A 51 -15.24 -6.75 -5.81
N ASN A 52 -14.75 -7.37 -6.88
CA ASN A 52 -13.67 -6.80 -7.69
C ASN A 52 -14.07 -5.46 -8.34
N LEU A 53 -15.35 -5.27 -8.66
CA LEU A 53 -15.85 -4.02 -9.22
C LEU A 53 -15.85 -2.87 -8.19
N VAL A 54 -16.18 -3.16 -6.93
CA VAL A 54 -16.27 -2.16 -5.85
C VAL A 54 -14.93 -1.92 -5.14
N MET A 55 -14.03 -2.93 -5.13
CA MET A 55 -12.74 -2.85 -4.43
C MET A 55 -11.89 -1.62 -4.79
N PRO A 56 -11.71 -1.23 -6.06
CA PRO A 56 -10.94 -0.03 -6.40
C PRO A 56 -11.49 1.23 -5.73
N PHE A 57 -12.80 1.36 -5.63
CA PHE A 57 -13.46 2.47 -4.96
C PHE A 57 -13.19 2.48 -3.45
N ILE A 58 -13.28 1.32 -2.81
CA ILE A 58 -12.97 1.16 -1.38
C ILE A 58 -11.50 1.47 -1.09
N MET A 59 -10.58 1.02 -1.96
CA MET A 59 -9.14 1.26 -1.83
C MET A 59 -8.77 2.75 -1.90
N ILE A 60 -9.51 3.57 -2.64
CA ILE A 60 -9.31 5.02 -2.66
C ILE A 60 -9.52 5.61 -1.25
N PHE A 61 -10.55 5.20 -0.54
CA PHE A 61 -10.80 5.68 0.81
C PHE A 61 -9.82 5.13 1.84
N GLY A 62 -9.43 3.86 1.71
CA GLY A 62 -8.32 3.30 2.49
C GLY A 62 -7.01 4.06 2.25
N GLY A 63 -6.76 4.49 1.01
CA GLY A 63 -5.63 5.33 0.62
C GLY A 63 -5.56 6.67 1.36
N ILE A 64 -6.69 7.24 1.77
CA ILE A 64 -6.72 8.43 2.64
C ILE A 64 -6.12 8.11 4.02
N GLY A 65 -6.38 6.94 4.58
CA GLY A 65 -5.75 6.48 5.82
C GLY A 65 -4.22 6.34 5.68
N PHE A 66 -3.75 5.80 4.55
CA PHE A 66 -2.32 5.76 4.23
C PHE A 66 -1.72 7.17 4.06
N MET A 67 -2.41 8.07 3.39
CA MET A 67 -1.99 9.46 3.21
C MET A 67 -1.76 10.15 4.55
N PHE A 68 -2.70 10.06 5.48
CA PHE A 68 -2.54 10.61 6.83
C PHE A 68 -1.50 9.83 7.65
N GLY A 69 -1.38 8.52 7.46
CA GLY A 69 -0.39 7.68 8.13
C GLY A 69 1.04 8.05 7.73
N THR A 70 1.37 8.01 6.45
CA THR A 70 2.73 8.27 5.94
C THR A 70 3.11 9.74 6.03
N GLY A 71 2.23 10.64 5.58
CA GLY A 71 2.47 12.09 5.65
C GLY A 71 2.52 12.61 7.08
N GLY A 72 1.58 12.17 7.93
CA GLY A 72 1.52 12.55 9.34
C GLY A 72 2.68 11.98 10.15
N SER A 73 3.07 10.71 9.93
CA SER A 73 4.20 10.10 10.63
C SER A 73 5.52 10.79 10.28
N ALA A 74 5.72 11.22 9.04
CA ALA A 74 6.89 11.99 8.63
C ALA A 74 6.92 13.36 9.31
N LEU A 75 5.78 14.08 9.38
CA LEU A 75 5.68 15.35 10.09
C LEU A 75 6.01 15.18 11.58
N VAL A 76 5.41 14.18 12.23
CA VAL A 76 5.61 13.90 13.66
C VAL A 76 7.07 13.47 13.94
N ALA A 77 7.64 12.59 13.13
CA ALA A 77 9.03 12.15 13.31
C ALA A 77 10.03 13.31 13.14
N LYS A 78 9.80 14.21 12.17
CA LYS A 78 10.58 15.44 12.01
C LYS A 78 10.47 16.32 13.26
N THR A 79 9.28 16.52 13.81
CA THR A 79 9.03 17.33 14.99
C THR A 79 9.72 16.73 16.24
N LEU A 80 9.73 15.39 16.35
CA LEU A 80 10.53 14.70 17.39
C LEU A 80 12.04 14.95 17.20
N GLY A 81 12.53 15.01 15.96
CA GLY A 81 13.91 15.36 15.64
C GLY A 81 14.29 16.76 16.10
N LEU A 82 13.37 17.72 15.99
CA LEU A 82 13.49 19.09 16.54
C LEU A 82 13.45 19.10 18.08
N LYS A 83 13.30 17.96 18.76
CA LYS A 83 13.12 17.83 20.22
C LYS A 83 11.85 18.47 20.77
N ASP A 84 10.85 18.71 19.90
CA ASP A 84 9.55 19.27 20.27
C ASP A 84 8.50 18.17 20.43
N SER A 85 8.61 17.42 21.52
CA SER A 85 7.71 16.31 21.83
C SER A 85 6.27 16.76 22.06
N GLU A 86 6.05 17.99 22.54
CA GLU A 86 4.72 18.50 22.79
C GLU A 86 3.93 18.68 21.48
N ASN A 87 4.52 19.37 20.49
CA ASN A 87 3.88 19.52 19.19
C ASN A 87 3.81 18.20 18.41
N ALA A 88 4.80 17.31 18.55
CA ALA A 88 4.73 15.98 17.97
C ALA A 88 3.50 15.20 18.46
N ASN A 89 3.21 15.22 19.77
CA ASN A 89 2.02 14.58 20.35
C ASN A 89 0.71 15.26 19.92
N ARG A 90 0.72 16.58 19.79
CA ARG A 90 -0.42 17.33 19.25
C ARG A 90 -0.69 16.93 17.79
N TYR A 91 0.30 16.90 16.93
CA TYR A 91 0.17 16.47 15.52
C TYR A 91 -0.35 15.04 15.41
N PHE A 92 0.20 14.11 16.18
CA PHE A 92 -0.30 12.73 16.21
C PHE A 92 -1.78 12.66 16.58
N THR A 93 -2.18 13.34 17.66
CA THR A 93 -3.57 13.38 18.09
C THR A 93 -4.49 13.98 17.03
N MET A 94 -4.04 15.06 16.39
CA MET A 94 -4.79 15.72 15.31
C MET A 94 -4.99 14.80 14.12
N MET A 95 -3.92 14.08 13.67
CA MET A 95 -4.04 13.11 12.58
C MET A 95 -5.03 12.01 12.92
N SER A 96 -5.00 11.51 14.15
CA SER A 96 -5.95 10.49 14.62
C SER A 96 -7.41 10.99 14.60
N LEU A 97 -7.64 12.23 15.06
CA LEU A 97 -8.97 12.85 15.05
C LEU A 97 -9.47 13.16 13.64
N VAL A 98 -8.62 13.74 12.78
CA VAL A 98 -8.97 14.03 11.38
C VAL A 98 -9.31 12.73 10.65
N THR A 99 -8.51 11.67 10.81
CA THR A 99 -8.77 10.37 10.21
C THR A 99 -10.10 9.79 10.70
N LEU A 100 -10.39 9.90 12.00
CA LEU A 100 -11.66 9.45 12.58
C LEU A 100 -12.85 10.20 11.98
N VAL A 101 -12.81 11.55 11.96
CA VAL A 101 -13.91 12.38 11.47
C VAL A 101 -14.12 12.18 9.96
N VAL A 102 -13.04 12.23 9.18
CA VAL A 102 -13.11 12.01 7.72
C VAL A 102 -13.61 10.60 7.42
N GLY A 103 -13.12 9.58 8.16
CA GLY A 103 -13.57 8.21 8.03
C GLY A 103 -15.07 8.05 8.29
N ILE A 104 -15.60 8.66 9.36
CA ILE A 104 -17.04 8.63 9.68
C ILE A 104 -17.85 9.29 8.57
N ILE A 105 -17.43 10.48 8.09
CA ILE A 105 -18.13 11.17 7.00
C ILE A 105 -18.17 10.30 5.75
N ILE A 106 -17.03 9.73 5.34
CA ILE A 106 -16.92 8.83 4.17
C ILE A 106 -17.81 7.60 4.38
N SER A 107 -17.81 7.00 5.58
CA SER A 107 -18.64 5.83 5.87
C SER A 107 -20.13 6.15 5.71
N ILE A 108 -20.60 7.26 6.26
CA ILE A 108 -22.01 7.66 6.17
C ILE A 108 -22.40 7.97 4.71
N VAL A 109 -21.63 8.83 4.04
CA VAL A 109 -21.89 9.23 2.65
C VAL A 109 -21.80 8.01 1.71
N GLY A 110 -20.78 7.20 1.86
CA GLY A 110 -20.57 6.01 1.03
C GLY A 110 -21.68 4.97 1.20
N MET A 111 -22.17 4.72 2.41
CA MET A 111 -23.32 3.82 2.64
C MET A 111 -24.60 4.32 1.96
N ILE A 112 -24.86 5.63 1.99
CA ILE A 112 -26.04 6.23 1.35
C ILE A 112 -25.95 6.11 -0.18
N PHE A 113 -24.79 6.44 -0.75
CA PHE A 113 -24.60 6.52 -2.20
C PHE A 113 -24.06 5.21 -2.83
N MET A 114 -23.97 4.09 -2.08
CA MET A 114 -23.37 2.85 -2.59
C MET A 114 -24.08 2.31 -3.84
N ARG A 115 -25.41 2.41 -3.91
CA ARG A 115 -26.16 1.93 -5.09
C ARG A 115 -25.88 2.76 -6.36
N PRO A 116 -25.97 4.09 -6.35
CA PRO A 116 -25.53 4.91 -7.48
C PRO A 116 -24.07 4.67 -7.88
N ILE A 117 -23.19 4.47 -6.90
CA ILE A 117 -21.77 4.19 -7.13
C ILE A 117 -21.61 2.83 -7.84
N ALA A 118 -22.29 1.78 -7.40
CA ALA A 118 -22.24 0.47 -8.03
C ALA A 118 -22.67 0.53 -9.50
N ILE A 119 -23.77 1.24 -9.78
CA ILE A 119 -24.26 1.45 -11.16
C ILE A 119 -23.25 2.24 -11.99
N PHE A 120 -22.65 3.31 -11.44
CA PHE A 120 -21.62 4.11 -12.11
C PHE A 120 -20.38 3.27 -12.44
N LEU A 121 -20.02 2.32 -11.58
CA LEU A 121 -18.90 1.39 -11.79
C LEU A 121 -19.21 0.30 -12.84
N GLY A 122 -20.44 0.23 -13.33
CA GLY A 122 -20.85 -0.72 -14.36
C GLY A 122 -21.48 -2.01 -13.84
N ALA A 123 -21.97 -2.01 -12.59
CA ALA A 123 -22.74 -3.15 -12.09
C ALA A 123 -24.10 -3.24 -12.79
N GLU A 124 -24.49 -4.45 -13.16
CA GLU A 124 -25.77 -4.75 -13.83
C GLU A 124 -26.50 -5.91 -13.12
N ASN A 125 -27.81 -5.95 -13.25
CA ASN A 125 -28.65 -7.05 -12.76
C ASN A 125 -28.37 -7.46 -11.30
N GLU A 126 -28.12 -8.74 -11.05
CA GLU A 126 -27.82 -9.29 -9.72
C GLU A 126 -26.51 -8.77 -9.14
N THR A 127 -25.55 -8.37 -9.98
CA THR A 127 -24.27 -7.83 -9.54
C THR A 127 -24.45 -6.54 -8.73
N ILE A 128 -25.48 -5.73 -9.02
CA ILE A 128 -25.78 -4.50 -8.26
C ILE A 128 -26.03 -4.83 -6.78
N GLU A 129 -26.86 -5.83 -6.49
CA GLU A 129 -27.20 -6.17 -5.10
C GLU A 129 -25.99 -6.70 -4.34
N HIS A 130 -25.14 -7.52 -4.95
CA HIS A 130 -23.89 -7.97 -4.36
C HIS A 130 -22.93 -6.79 -4.09
N CYS A 131 -22.80 -5.85 -5.04
CA CYS A 131 -22.01 -4.62 -4.87
C CYS A 131 -22.54 -3.76 -3.71
N VAL A 132 -23.86 -3.60 -3.61
CA VAL A 132 -24.50 -2.78 -2.57
C VAL A 132 -24.32 -3.42 -1.19
N ILE A 133 -24.56 -4.73 -1.07
CA ILE A 133 -24.41 -5.45 0.20
C ILE A 133 -22.96 -5.37 0.67
N TYR A 134 -22.02 -5.81 -0.17
CA TYR A 134 -20.59 -5.81 0.16
C TYR A 134 -20.09 -4.39 0.44
N GLY A 135 -20.35 -3.48 -0.48
CA GLY A 135 -19.86 -2.11 -0.39
C GLY A 135 -20.40 -1.36 0.83
N ARG A 136 -21.68 -1.48 1.18
CA ARG A 136 -22.24 -0.85 2.38
C ARG A 136 -21.61 -1.37 3.66
N ILE A 137 -21.41 -2.69 3.77
CA ILE A 137 -20.80 -3.28 4.95
C ILE A 137 -19.35 -2.82 5.07
N ILE A 138 -18.53 -2.98 4.04
CA ILE A 138 -17.10 -2.60 4.08
C ILE A 138 -16.93 -1.10 4.32
N ILE A 139 -17.71 -0.24 3.63
CA ILE A 139 -17.59 1.20 3.80
C ILE A 139 -18.07 1.66 5.20
N GLY A 140 -18.97 0.89 5.81
CA GLY A 140 -19.35 1.09 7.22
C GLY A 140 -18.18 0.90 8.18
N PHE A 141 -17.24 -0.02 7.85
CA PHE A 141 -16.01 -0.25 8.61
C PHE A 141 -14.82 0.57 8.11
N ASN A 142 -14.99 1.41 7.07
CA ASN A 142 -13.89 2.16 6.46
C ASN A 142 -13.13 3.07 7.44
N THR A 143 -13.81 3.61 8.44
CA THR A 143 -13.16 4.38 9.52
C THR A 143 -12.11 3.54 10.25
N ALA A 144 -12.42 2.28 10.57
CA ALA A 144 -11.48 1.36 11.20
C ALA A 144 -10.32 1.01 10.27
N PHE A 145 -10.58 0.84 8.97
CA PHE A 145 -9.56 0.63 7.95
C PHE A 145 -8.59 1.80 7.82
N MET A 146 -9.12 3.03 7.79
CA MET A 146 -8.29 4.23 7.76
C MET A 146 -7.43 4.36 9.03
N LEU A 147 -8.00 4.09 10.21
CA LEU A 147 -7.28 4.10 11.48
C LEU A 147 -6.21 3.00 11.54
N GLN A 148 -6.48 1.81 11.00
CA GLN A 148 -5.49 0.73 10.89
C GLN A 148 -4.26 1.19 10.09
N ASN A 149 -4.46 1.78 8.92
CA ASN A 149 -3.37 2.31 8.07
C ASN A 149 -2.59 3.43 8.76
N LEU A 150 -3.30 4.33 9.44
CA LEU A 150 -2.71 5.40 10.25
C LEU A 150 -1.81 4.82 11.34
N PHE A 151 -2.35 3.93 12.19
CA PHE A 151 -1.62 3.40 13.34
C PHE A 151 -0.48 2.47 12.95
N GLN A 152 -0.53 1.78 11.81
CA GLN A 152 0.61 1.03 11.28
C GLN A 152 1.83 1.95 11.14
N SER A 153 1.68 3.13 10.54
CA SER A 153 2.75 4.12 10.38
C SER A 153 3.18 4.73 11.73
N PHE A 154 2.23 5.08 12.60
CA PHE A 154 2.55 5.71 13.87
C PHE A 154 3.14 4.77 14.92
N LEU A 155 2.85 3.47 14.88
CA LEU A 155 3.53 2.50 15.74
C LEU A 155 5.02 2.37 15.40
N ILE A 156 5.39 2.53 14.12
CA ILE A 156 6.79 2.56 13.69
C ILE A 156 7.46 3.84 14.20
N THR A 157 6.80 4.99 14.04
CA THR A 157 7.26 6.29 14.54
C THR A 157 7.38 6.32 16.08
N ALA A 158 6.49 5.60 16.77
CA ALA A 158 6.55 5.41 18.23
C ALA A 158 7.61 4.38 18.68
N GLU A 159 8.53 3.97 17.79
CA GLU A 159 9.59 2.97 18.05
C GLU A 159 9.04 1.58 18.46
N LYS A 160 7.83 1.25 18.02
CA LYS A 160 7.16 -0.03 18.32
C LYS A 160 6.76 -0.82 17.05
N PRO A 161 7.66 -1.00 16.06
CA PRO A 161 7.31 -1.71 14.83
C PRO A 161 6.87 -3.15 15.06
N LYS A 162 7.37 -3.83 16.10
CA LYS A 162 6.93 -5.18 16.49
C LYS A 162 5.48 -5.21 16.95
N LEU A 163 5.03 -4.16 17.67
CA LEU A 163 3.63 -4.07 18.08
C LEU A 163 2.73 -3.90 16.86
N GLY A 164 3.14 -3.07 15.88
CA GLY A 164 2.46 -2.94 14.60
C GLY A 164 2.31 -4.27 13.86
N LEU A 165 3.40 -5.04 13.81
CA LEU A 165 3.38 -6.39 13.23
C LEU A 165 2.36 -7.30 13.94
N TRP A 166 2.38 -7.38 15.27
CA TRP A 166 1.45 -8.25 16.00
C TRP A 166 -0.01 -7.82 15.86
N VAL A 167 -0.29 -6.52 15.82
CA VAL A 167 -1.63 -5.99 15.55
C VAL A 167 -2.10 -6.40 14.15
N THR A 168 -1.24 -6.29 13.14
CA THR A 168 -1.56 -6.70 11.77
C THR A 168 -1.76 -8.21 11.65
N VAL A 169 -0.92 -9.01 12.31
CA VAL A 169 -1.08 -10.47 12.36
C VAL A 169 -2.40 -10.84 13.04
N ALA A 170 -2.74 -10.21 14.16
CA ALA A 170 -4.01 -10.44 14.84
C ALA A 170 -5.21 -10.10 13.92
N ALA A 171 -5.17 -8.96 13.23
CA ALA A 171 -6.20 -8.57 12.28
C ALA A 171 -6.32 -9.59 11.13
N GLY A 172 -5.20 -9.95 10.49
CA GLY A 172 -5.22 -10.89 9.36
C GLY A 172 -5.64 -12.30 9.74
N VAL A 173 -5.19 -12.81 10.89
CA VAL A 173 -5.65 -14.12 11.40
C VAL A 173 -7.14 -14.09 11.71
N THR A 174 -7.64 -12.99 12.30
CA THR A 174 -9.08 -12.82 12.54
C THR A 174 -9.86 -12.82 11.24
N ASN A 175 -9.39 -12.11 10.21
CA ASN A 175 -10.03 -12.13 8.89
C ASN A 175 -10.13 -13.56 8.35
N MET A 176 -9.01 -14.29 8.26
CA MET A 176 -8.99 -15.67 7.72
C MET A 176 -9.90 -16.63 8.52
N VAL A 177 -9.91 -16.51 9.86
CA VAL A 177 -10.78 -17.35 10.73
C VAL A 177 -12.26 -17.00 10.52
N LEU A 178 -12.59 -15.71 10.43
CA LEU A 178 -13.97 -15.27 10.24
C LEU A 178 -14.46 -15.55 8.82
N ASP A 179 -13.60 -15.50 7.79
CA ASP A 179 -13.95 -15.92 6.43
C ASP A 179 -14.28 -17.41 6.40
N ALA A 180 -13.44 -18.24 7.00
CA ALA A 180 -13.73 -19.67 7.11
C ALA A 180 -15.06 -19.92 7.84
N LEU A 181 -15.38 -19.17 8.88
CA LEU A 181 -16.60 -19.33 9.67
C LEU A 181 -17.83 -18.76 8.93
N PHE A 182 -17.79 -17.50 8.51
CA PHE A 182 -18.96 -16.81 7.95
C PHE A 182 -19.24 -17.21 6.51
N VAL A 183 -18.20 -17.40 5.72
CA VAL A 183 -18.32 -17.78 4.30
C VAL A 183 -18.36 -19.30 4.15
N GLY A 184 -17.42 -20.01 4.81
CA GLY A 184 -17.29 -21.46 4.68
C GLY A 184 -18.37 -22.25 5.43
N VAL A 185 -18.57 -21.96 6.73
CA VAL A 185 -19.47 -22.72 7.61
C VAL A 185 -20.90 -22.16 7.58
N PHE A 186 -21.06 -20.87 7.88
CA PHE A 186 -22.41 -20.25 7.97
C PHE A 186 -23.01 -19.92 6.61
N LYS A 187 -22.20 -19.89 5.55
CA LYS A 187 -22.62 -19.60 4.16
C LYS A 187 -23.34 -18.26 4.02
N TRP A 188 -22.88 -17.23 4.74
CA TRP A 188 -23.43 -15.88 4.64
C TRP A 188 -23.07 -15.16 3.35
N GLY A 189 -22.35 -15.83 2.44
CA GLY A 189 -22.01 -15.29 1.14
C GLY A 189 -21.20 -13.99 1.21
N VAL A 190 -21.54 -13.04 0.36
CA VAL A 190 -20.88 -11.73 0.23
C VAL A 190 -20.91 -10.93 1.55
N ALA A 191 -22.01 -10.99 2.28
CA ALA A 191 -22.14 -10.31 3.56
C ALA A 191 -21.18 -10.87 4.60
N GLY A 192 -21.00 -12.20 4.62
CA GLY A 192 -20.06 -12.88 5.51
C GLY A 192 -18.62 -12.41 5.30
N ALA A 193 -18.15 -12.36 4.04
CA ALA A 193 -16.83 -11.87 3.68
C ALA A 193 -16.65 -10.39 4.08
N ALA A 194 -17.64 -9.54 3.78
CA ALA A 194 -17.59 -8.13 4.15
C ALA A 194 -17.51 -7.91 5.67
N ILE A 195 -18.28 -8.67 6.46
CA ILE A 195 -18.26 -8.59 7.93
C ILE A 195 -16.91 -9.08 8.47
N ALA A 196 -16.38 -10.20 7.96
CA ALA A 196 -15.10 -10.75 8.38
C ALA A 196 -13.97 -9.73 8.16
N THR A 197 -13.91 -9.13 6.97
CA THR A 197 -12.93 -8.07 6.64
C THR A 197 -13.13 -6.84 7.52
N GLY A 198 -14.37 -6.37 7.70
CA GLY A 198 -14.68 -5.21 8.54
C GLY A 198 -14.29 -5.41 10.02
N LEU A 199 -14.57 -6.57 10.59
CA LEU A 199 -14.18 -6.89 11.98
C LEU A 199 -12.67 -7.00 12.14
N SER A 200 -11.96 -7.55 11.16
CA SER A 200 -10.50 -7.59 11.16
C SER A 200 -9.90 -6.18 11.12
N GLN A 201 -10.48 -5.27 10.34
CA GLN A 201 -10.09 -3.86 10.29
C GLN A 201 -10.35 -3.15 11.63
N CYS A 202 -11.43 -3.51 12.36
CA CYS A 202 -11.65 -3.01 13.71
C CYS A 202 -10.54 -3.43 14.66
N ILE A 203 -10.05 -4.68 14.58
CA ILE A 203 -8.90 -5.11 15.37
C ILE A 203 -7.67 -4.29 15.03
N GLY A 204 -7.35 -4.14 13.74
CA GLY A 204 -6.22 -3.35 13.28
C GLY A 204 -6.28 -1.87 13.68
N GLY A 205 -7.47 -1.28 13.63
CA GLY A 205 -7.70 0.14 13.92
C GLY A 205 -7.91 0.47 15.41
N LEU A 206 -8.49 -0.44 16.20
CA LEU A 206 -8.83 -0.14 17.60
C LEU A 206 -7.83 -0.70 18.61
N LEU A 207 -7.19 -1.83 18.32
CA LEU A 207 -6.24 -2.46 19.25
C LEU A 207 -5.03 -1.58 19.62
N PRO A 208 -4.52 -0.65 18.75
CA PRO A 208 -3.46 0.26 19.13
C PRO A 208 -3.85 1.35 20.15
N PHE A 209 -5.13 1.71 20.27
CA PHE A 209 -5.57 2.79 21.15
C PHE A 209 -5.10 2.65 22.61
N PRO A 210 -5.24 1.50 23.30
CA PRO A 210 -4.79 1.34 24.67
C PRO A 210 -3.30 1.63 24.87
N PHE A 211 -2.47 1.43 23.84
CA PHE A 211 -1.05 1.77 23.86
C PHE A 211 -0.85 3.29 23.84
N PHE A 212 -1.57 4.00 22.95
CA PHE A 212 -1.43 5.45 22.78
C PHE A 212 -2.12 6.26 23.90
N PHE A 213 -3.06 5.69 24.63
CA PHE A 213 -3.67 6.33 25.80
C PHE A 213 -2.78 6.31 27.07
N ARG A 214 -1.67 5.55 27.07
CA ARG A 214 -0.78 5.43 28.24
C ARG A 214 0.43 6.36 28.11
N PRO A 215 0.43 7.55 28.76
CA PRO A 215 1.45 8.58 28.55
C PRO A 215 2.87 8.16 28.97
N HIS A 216 3.00 7.19 29.89
CA HIS A 216 4.29 6.72 30.36
C HIS A 216 4.89 5.55 29.56
N LYS A 217 4.13 4.95 28.62
CA LYS A 217 4.57 3.79 27.83
C LYS A 217 4.74 4.09 26.34
N SER A 218 4.15 5.16 25.85
CA SER A 218 4.22 5.60 24.46
C SER A 218 5.09 6.83 24.30
N LEU A 219 5.90 6.86 23.24
CA LEU A 219 6.62 8.07 22.79
C LEU A 219 5.63 9.12 22.25
N LEU A 220 4.46 8.69 21.79
CA LEU A 220 3.41 9.50 21.18
C LEU A 220 2.07 9.28 21.93
N PRO A 221 1.88 9.84 23.13
CA PRO A 221 0.59 9.78 23.80
C PRO A 221 -0.45 10.68 23.12
N LEU A 222 -1.71 10.26 23.16
CA LEU A 222 -2.84 11.11 22.78
C LEU A 222 -3.02 12.22 23.82
N VAL A 223 -3.06 13.47 23.37
CA VAL A 223 -3.17 14.67 24.20
C VAL A 223 -4.34 15.56 23.79
N LYS A 224 -4.84 16.41 24.70
CA LYS A 224 -5.86 17.41 24.33
C LYS A 224 -5.29 18.45 23.37
N THR A 225 -5.97 18.70 22.25
CA THR A 225 -5.58 19.71 21.26
C THR A 225 -6.77 20.58 20.87
N LYS A 226 -6.51 21.88 20.63
CA LYS A 226 -7.55 22.86 20.27
C LYS A 226 -7.59 23.18 18.77
N ASN A 227 -6.47 23.07 18.05
CA ASN A 227 -6.35 23.45 16.62
C ASN A 227 -6.06 22.23 15.75
N TRP A 228 -7.10 21.52 15.33
CA TRP A 228 -6.97 20.23 14.67
C TRP A 228 -6.95 20.27 13.12
N PHE A 229 -7.25 21.40 12.49
CA PHE A 229 -7.47 21.45 11.04
C PHE A 229 -6.19 21.75 10.20
N LEU A 230 -5.36 22.72 10.60
CA LEU A 230 -4.24 23.20 9.79
C LEU A 230 -3.14 22.15 9.56
N SER A 231 -2.77 21.40 10.58
CA SER A 231 -1.73 20.35 10.45
C SER A 231 -2.20 19.13 9.65
N GLY A 232 -3.53 18.94 9.54
CA GLY A 232 -4.13 17.94 8.66
C GLY A 232 -3.83 18.24 7.19
N ILE A 233 -3.80 19.50 6.79
CA ILE A 233 -3.51 19.91 5.41
C ILE A 233 -2.05 19.62 5.06
N ASP A 234 -1.10 19.95 5.94
CA ASP A 234 0.32 19.71 5.70
C ASP A 234 0.63 18.21 5.61
N ALA A 235 0.05 17.41 6.50
CA ALA A 235 0.19 15.96 6.46
C ALA A 235 -0.45 15.35 5.21
N SER A 236 -1.63 15.84 4.80
CA SER A 236 -2.30 15.39 3.57
C SER A 236 -1.46 15.71 2.33
N ALA A 237 -0.94 16.94 2.25
CA ALA A 237 -0.08 17.35 1.14
C ALA A 237 1.20 16.49 1.08
N ASN A 238 1.79 16.17 2.23
CA ASN A 238 3.00 15.36 2.29
C ASN A 238 2.75 13.87 1.99
N GLY A 239 1.60 13.33 2.37
CA GLY A 239 1.21 11.94 2.10
C GLY A 239 0.41 11.73 0.81
N ALA A 240 0.15 12.79 0.03
CA ALA A 240 -0.68 12.74 -1.18
C ALA A 240 -0.18 11.71 -2.22
N SER A 241 1.11 11.40 -2.24
CA SER A 241 1.70 10.37 -3.10
C SER A 241 1.04 9.00 -2.94
N GLU A 242 0.65 8.62 -1.73
CA GLU A 242 0.01 7.34 -1.45
C GLU A 242 -1.42 7.30 -2.01
N LEU A 243 -2.19 8.35 -1.81
CA LEU A 243 -3.54 8.46 -2.37
C LEU A 243 -3.49 8.47 -3.91
N VAL A 244 -2.59 9.27 -4.49
CA VAL A 244 -2.37 9.33 -5.95
C VAL A 244 -2.03 7.96 -6.50
N SER A 245 -1.12 7.22 -5.85
CA SER A 245 -0.72 5.87 -6.27
C SER A 245 -1.90 4.91 -6.29
N ASN A 246 -2.75 4.91 -5.24
CA ASN A 246 -3.92 4.02 -5.16
C ASN A 246 -4.96 4.34 -6.24
N VAL A 247 -5.30 5.62 -6.43
CA VAL A 247 -6.27 6.05 -7.45
C VAL A 247 -5.79 5.71 -8.85
N THR A 248 -4.55 6.03 -9.16
CA THR A 248 -3.98 5.82 -10.50
C THR A 248 -3.78 4.34 -10.82
N ALA A 249 -3.39 3.52 -9.83
CA ALA A 249 -3.26 2.08 -10.01
C ALA A 249 -4.60 1.43 -10.43
N SER A 250 -5.72 1.86 -9.84
CA SER A 250 -7.05 1.37 -10.20
C SER A 250 -7.41 1.71 -11.65
N ILE A 251 -7.20 2.96 -12.08
CA ILE A 251 -7.49 3.41 -13.45
C ILE A 251 -6.61 2.67 -14.48
N VAL A 252 -5.32 2.57 -14.18
CA VAL A 252 -4.36 1.90 -15.08
C VAL A 252 -4.64 0.41 -15.16
N GLY A 253 -5.03 -0.24 -14.06
CA GLY A 253 -5.43 -1.65 -14.04
C GLY A 253 -6.60 -1.95 -14.98
N MET A 254 -7.62 -1.07 -15.01
CA MET A 254 -8.73 -1.20 -15.96
C MET A 254 -8.25 -1.11 -17.43
N LEU A 255 -7.31 -0.23 -17.71
CA LEU A 255 -6.76 -0.07 -19.05
C LEU A 255 -5.90 -1.28 -19.46
N TYR A 256 -5.13 -1.85 -18.55
CA TYR A 256 -4.41 -3.11 -18.80
C TYR A 256 -5.38 -4.22 -19.20
N ASN A 257 -6.46 -4.42 -18.44
CA ASN A 257 -7.48 -5.40 -18.75
C ASN A 257 -8.12 -5.18 -20.14
N TYR A 258 -8.41 -3.93 -20.50
CA TYR A 258 -8.94 -3.58 -21.81
C TYR A 258 -7.96 -3.96 -22.95
N GLN A 259 -6.69 -3.63 -22.80
CA GLN A 259 -5.67 -3.97 -23.80
C GLN A 259 -5.44 -5.49 -23.88
N LEU A 260 -5.41 -6.18 -22.75
CA LEU A 260 -5.27 -7.64 -22.72
C LEU A 260 -6.44 -8.36 -23.40
N LEU A 261 -7.68 -7.92 -23.14
CA LEU A 261 -8.86 -8.45 -23.84
C LEU A 261 -8.74 -8.28 -25.36
N LYS A 262 -8.23 -7.12 -25.80
CA LYS A 262 -8.07 -6.83 -27.22
C LYS A 262 -7.01 -7.69 -27.92
N TYR A 263 -5.87 -7.97 -27.28
CA TYR A 263 -4.72 -8.64 -27.90
C TYR A 263 -4.60 -10.14 -27.59
N ALA A 264 -5.15 -10.61 -26.47
CA ALA A 264 -5.03 -11.99 -26.02
C ALA A 264 -6.34 -12.58 -25.46
N GLY A 265 -7.46 -11.84 -25.50
CA GLY A 265 -8.72 -12.30 -24.98
C GLY A 265 -8.73 -12.55 -23.47
N GLU A 266 -9.58 -13.47 -23.01
CA GLU A 266 -9.71 -13.82 -21.58
C GLU A 266 -8.43 -14.44 -21.02
N ASP A 267 -7.68 -15.21 -21.82
CA ASP A 267 -6.40 -15.82 -21.42
C ASP A 267 -5.38 -14.77 -21.03
N GLY A 268 -5.29 -13.65 -21.76
CA GLY A 268 -4.40 -12.55 -21.42
C GLY A 268 -4.75 -11.91 -20.07
N VAL A 269 -6.03 -11.73 -19.76
CA VAL A 269 -6.50 -11.19 -18.49
C VAL A 269 -6.21 -12.16 -17.35
N ALA A 270 -6.41 -13.47 -17.56
CA ALA A 270 -6.12 -14.50 -16.56
C ALA A 270 -4.61 -14.59 -16.26
N ALA A 271 -3.77 -14.55 -17.31
CA ALA A 271 -2.32 -14.51 -17.16
C ALA A 271 -1.87 -13.28 -16.33
N TYR A 272 -2.36 -12.10 -16.69
CA TYR A 272 -2.04 -10.85 -15.97
C TYR A 272 -2.51 -10.87 -14.52
N GLY A 273 -3.70 -11.41 -14.24
CA GLY A 273 -4.21 -11.58 -12.89
C GLY A 273 -3.24 -12.38 -12.02
N THR A 274 -2.67 -13.46 -12.57
CA THR A 274 -1.66 -14.27 -11.87
C THR A 274 -0.40 -13.44 -11.56
N LEU A 275 0.09 -12.66 -12.54
CA LEU A 275 1.23 -11.78 -12.34
C LEU A 275 0.96 -10.74 -11.26
N MET A 276 -0.22 -10.13 -11.23
CA MET A 276 -0.62 -9.11 -10.26
C MET A 276 -0.62 -9.63 -8.82
N TYR A 277 -1.05 -10.88 -8.58
CA TYR A 277 -1.00 -11.46 -7.23
C TYR A 277 0.43 -11.60 -6.72
N VAL A 278 1.36 -12.02 -7.57
CA VAL A 278 2.78 -12.14 -7.20
C VAL A 278 3.42 -10.77 -7.06
N GLU A 279 3.15 -9.85 -7.98
CA GLU A 279 3.60 -8.45 -7.88
C GLU A 279 3.21 -7.85 -6.54
N PHE A 280 1.96 -8.02 -6.13
CA PHE A 280 1.43 -7.43 -4.89
C PHE A 280 2.21 -7.90 -3.65
N ILE A 281 2.58 -9.19 -3.59
CA ILE A 281 3.38 -9.72 -2.49
C ILE A 281 4.81 -9.15 -2.51
N PHE A 282 5.46 -9.09 -3.68
CA PHE A 282 6.85 -8.63 -3.78
C PHE A 282 6.98 -7.12 -3.57
N ILE A 283 6.09 -6.33 -4.15
CA ILE A 283 6.04 -4.87 -3.96
C ILE A 283 5.74 -4.52 -2.50
N SER A 284 4.93 -5.30 -1.80
CA SER A 284 4.63 -5.05 -0.39
C SER A 284 5.88 -5.10 0.50
N ALA A 285 6.89 -5.91 0.15
CA ALA A 285 8.17 -5.93 0.86
C ALA A 285 8.93 -4.61 0.69
N PHE A 286 8.91 -4.02 -0.52
CA PHE A 286 9.54 -2.71 -0.77
C PHE A 286 8.80 -1.59 -0.04
N ILE A 287 7.47 -1.61 -0.06
CA ILE A 287 6.63 -0.66 0.70
C ILE A 287 6.90 -0.80 2.20
N GLY A 288 6.99 -2.02 2.72
CA GLY A 288 7.30 -2.28 4.12
C GLY A 288 8.65 -1.69 4.56
N TYR A 289 9.69 -1.84 3.73
CA TYR A 289 10.98 -1.18 3.97
C TYR A 289 10.86 0.34 3.93
N ALA A 290 10.16 0.89 2.93
CA ALA A 290 9.96 2.32 2.75
C ALA A 290 9.26 2.95 3.97
N ILE A 291 8.14 2.38 4.41
CA ILE A 291 7.41 2.82 5.60
C ILE A 291 8.26 2.66 6.87
N GLY A 292 9.04 1.58 6.97
CA GLY A 292 9.92 1.32 8.11
C GLY A 292 11.07 2.33 8.24
N SER A 293 11.68 2.73 7.13
CA SER A 293 12.81 3.66 7.10
C SER A 293 12.40 5.13 7.16
N ALA A 294 11.19 5.48 6.72
CA ALA A 294 10.72 6.87 6.64
C ALA A 294 10.78 7.64 7.97
N PRO A 295 10.33 7.13 9.14
CA PRO A 295 10.42 7.85 10.40
C PRO A 295 11.86 8.12 10.84
N ILE A 296 12.80 7.22 10.52
CA ILE A 296 14.23 7.40 10.82
C ILE A 296 14.78 8.59 10.02
N ILE A 297 14.50 8.61 8.71
CA ILE A 297 14.91 9.69 7.81
C ILE A 297 14.32 11.02 8.25
N SER A 298 13.00 11.03 8.55
CA SER A 298 12.29 12.24 9.01
C SER A 298 12.84 12.77 10.32
N TYR A 299 13.15 11.89 11.28
CA TYR A 299 13.75 12.27 12.56
C TYR A 299 15.10 12.96 12.36
N HIS A 300 16.01 12.34 11.59
CA HIS A 300 17.33 12.90 11.35
C HIS A 300 17.28 14.17 10.49
N PHE A 301 16.31 14.29 9.61
CA PHE A 301 16.03 15.54 8.91
C PHE A 301 15.60 16.66 9.88
N GLY A 302 14.69 16.38 10.82
CA GLY A 302 14.31 17.33 11.86
C GLY A 302 15.44 17.70 12.81
N ALA A 303 16.33 16.74 13.10
CA ALA A 303 17.52 16.94 13.96
C ALA A 303 18.70 17.61 13.24
N ASP A 304 18.55 18.02 11.98
CA ASP A 304 19.61 18.59 11.12
C ASP A 304 20.88 17.70 11.00
N ASN A 305 20.68 16.39 11.13
CA ASN A 305 21.76 15.40 11.08
C ASN A 305 22.01 14.93 9.64
N HIS A 306 22.65 15.77 8.85
CA HIS A 306 22.97 15.49 7.44
C HIS A 306 23.86 14.26 7.25
N ALA A 307 24.76 13.99 8.20
CA ALA A 307 25.62 12.80 8.13
C ALA A 307 24.81 11.51 8.15
N GLU A 308 23.79 11.43 9.03
CA GLU A 308 22.92 10.27 9.10
C GLU A 308 21.93 10.22 7.95
N LEU A 309 21.43 11.36 7.43
CA LEU A 309 20.63 11.40 6.22
C LEU A 309 21.36 10.79 5.01
N LYS A 310 22.63 11.18 4.82
CA LYS A 310 23.49 10.63 3.78
C LYS A 310 23.74 9.13 3.98
N ASN A 311 23.98 8.71 5.23
CA ASN A 311 24.16 7.32 5.61
C ASN A 311 22.91 6.50 5.30
N MET A 312 21.73 6.99 5.68
CA MET A 312 20.41 6.34 5.42
C MET A 312 20.13 6.25 3.93
N LEU A 313 20.31 7.32 3.15
CA LEU A 313 20.10 7.29 1.71
C LEU A 313 21.00 6.24 1.05
N LYS A 314 22.31 6.26 1.32
CA LYS A 314 23.25 5.31 0.73
C LYS A 314 22.92 3.87 1.07
N LYS A 315 22.66 3.58 2.34
CA LYS A 315 22.34 2.22 2.79
C LYS A 315 21.01 1.73 2.24
N SER A 316 19.99 2.58 2.22
CA SER A 316 18.68 2.24 1.68
C SER A 316 18.73 1.98 0.17
N LEU A 317 19.45 2.79 -0.61
CA LEU A 317 19.61 2.54 -2.03
C LEU A 317 20.30 1.19 -2.30
N ILE A 318 21.36 0.86 -1.53
CA ILE A 318 22.03 -0.44 -1.66
C ILE A 318 21.07 -1.60 -1.27
N LEU A 319 20.40 -1.49 -0.13
CA LEU A 319 19.47 -2.53 0.33
C LEU A 319 18.30 -2.74 -0.64
N MET A 320 17.72 -1.64 -1.16
CA MET A 320 16.61 -1.71 -2.12
C MET A 320 17.06 -2.26 -3.48
N SER A 321 18.27 -1.89 -3.94
CA SER A 321 18.84 -2.50 -5.16
C SER A 321 19.07 -4.00 -4.99
N LEU A 322 19.66 -4.42 -3.86
CA LEU A 322 19.85 -5.83 -3.57
C LEU A 322 18.53 -6.60 -3.44
N ALA A 323 17.55 -6.00 -2.76
CA ALA A 323 16.21 -6.59 -2.63
C ALA A 323 15.51 -6.69 -3.99
N GLY A 324 15.58 -5.67 -4.84
CA GLY A 324 15.02 -5.68 -6.19
C GLY A 324 15.64 -6.76 -7.07
N VAL A 325 16.98 -6.90 -7.04
CA VAL A 325 17.68 -7.97 -7.77
C VAL A 325 17.34 -9.35 -7.19
N ALA A 326 17.27 -9.48 -5.87
CA ALA A 326 16.88 -10.74 -5.24
C ALA A 326 15.45 -11.14 -5.64
N MET A 327 14.49 -10.20 -5.66
CA MET A 327 13.12 -10.45 -6.11
C MET A 327 13.06 -10.81 -7.59
N LEU A 328 13.88 -10.20 -8.44
CA LEU A 328 14.02 -10.62 -9.85
C LEU A 328 14.48 -12.07 -9.94
N ILE A 329 15.56 -12.45 -9.25
CA ILE A 329 16.08 -13.82 -9.28
C ILE A 329 15.06 -14.84 -8.75
N ILE A 330 14.38 -14.51 -7.63
CA ILE A 330 13.33 -15.36 -7.05
C ILE A 330 12.17 -15.50 -8.03
N SER A 331 11.76 -14.40 -8.66
CA SER A 331 10.67 -14.35 -9.62
C SER A 331 10.97 -15.21 -10.85
N GLU A 332 12.19 -15.11 -11.42
CA GLU A 332 12.62 -15.93 -12.53
C GLU A 332 12.68 -17.44 -12.17
N ALA A 333 13.24 -17.76 -11.00
CA ALA A 333 13.31 -19.14 -10.52
C ALA A 333 11.95 -19.76 -10.25
N LEU A 334 10.99 -18.96 -9.77
CA LEU A 334 9.65 -19.40 -9.40
C LEU A 334 8.58 -19.12 -10.47
N ALA A 335 8.94 -18.57 -11.63
CA ALA A 335 7.99 -18.21 -12.68
C ALA A 335 7.08 -19.39 -13.08
N PHE A 336 7.69 -20.56 -13.39
CA PHE A 336 6.94 -21.75 -13.74
C PHE A 336 6.12 -22.33 -12.57
N PRO A 337 6.70 -22.59 -11.37
CA PRO A 337 5.91 -23.10 -10.24
C PRO A 337 4.75 -22.20 -9.85
N LEU A 338 4.95 -20.88 -9.80
CA LEU A 338 3.90 -19.92 -9.45
C LEU A 338 2.82 -19.89 -10.52
N ALA A 339 3.17 -19.79 -11.80
CA ALA A 339 2.19 -19.83 -12.88
C ALA A 339 1.40 -21.16 -12.86
N HIS A 340 2.07 -22.28 -12.63
CA HIS A 340 1.43 -23.62 -12.60
C HIS A 340 0.38 -23.74 -11.47
N ILE A 341 0.60 -23.13 -10.32
CA ILE A 341 -0.37 -23.12 -9.21
C ILE A 341 -1.69 -22.46 -9.63
N PHE A 342 -1.63 -21.38 -10.42
CA PHE A 342 -2.80 -20.59 -10.78
C PHE A 342 -3.47 -21.05 -12.08
N VAL A 343 -2.67 -21.42 -13.07
CA VAL A 343 -3.16 -21.68 -14.45
C VAL A 343 -2.65 -22.99 -15.04
N GLY A 344 -2.16 -23.94 -14.21
CA GLY A 344 -1.61 -25.22 -14.65
C GLY A 344 -2.62 -26.18 -15.28
N TYR A 345 -3.89 -25.83 -15.31
CA TYR A 345 -4.96 -26.59 -15.96
C TYR A 345 -5.01 -26.38 -17.48
N ASP A 346 -4.35 -25.35 -18.02
CA ASP A 346 -4.29 -25.04 -19.45
C ASP A 346 -2.83 -24.75 -19.85
N GLU A 347 -2.27 -25.60 -20.73
CA GLU A 347 -0.87 -25.55 -21.14
C GLU A 347 -0.52 -24.26 -21.89
N LYS A 348 -1.41 -23.79 -22.78
CA LYS A 348 -1.22 -22.57 -23.56
C LYS A 348 -1.25 -21.32 -22.68
N LEU A 349 -2.20 -21.28 -21.75
CA LEU A 349 -2.28 -20.20 -20.77
C LEU A 349 -1.09 -20.19 -19.83
N LEU A 350 -0.60 -21.39 -19.43
CA LEU A 350 0.59 -21.53 -18.60
C LEU A 350 1.84 -20.98 -19.32
N GLU A 351 2.06 -21.34 -20.60
CA GLU A 351 3.18 -20.81 -21.39
C GLU A 351 3.12 -19.28 -21.50
N MET A 352 1.94 -18.73 -21.82
CA MET A 352 1.70 -17.28 -21.89
C MET A 352 2.01 -16.61 -20.56
N THR A 353 1.56 -17.19 -19.46
CA THR A 353 1.77 -16.66 -18.10
C THR A 353 3.24 -16.68 -17.72
N VAL A 354 3.94 -17.78 -17.96
CA VAL A 354 5.39 -17.89 -17.69
C VAL A 354 6.19 -16.90 -18.53
N HIS A 355 5.87 -16.77 -19.82
CA HIS A 355 6.51 -15.79 -20.70
C HIS A 355 6.31 -14.35 -20.19
N GLY A 356 5.06 -13.97 -19.92
CA GLY A 356 4.72 -12.67 -19.36
C GLY A 356 5.41 -12.43 -18.01
N PHE A 357 5.46 -13.44 -17.14
CA PHE A 357 6.08 -13.37 -15.83
C PHE A 357 7.58 -13.06 -15.89
N ARG A 358 8.32 -13.73 -16.78
CA ARG A 358 9.76 -13.49 -16.99
C ARG A 358 10.04 -12.07 -17.46
N ILE A 359 9.28 -11.57 -18.42
CA ILE A 359 9.41 -10.18 -18.86
C ILE A 359 9.09 -9.24 -17.70
N PHE A 360 7.94 -9.44 -17.06
CA PHE A 360 7.43 -8.55 -16.02
C PHE A 360 8.35 -8.46 -14.79
N SER A 361 9.04 -9.54 -14.43
CA SER A 361 9.95 -9.60 -13.28
C SER A 361 11.12 -8.61 -13.38
N LEU A 362 11.52 -8.21 -14.58
CA LEU A 362 12.57 -7.22 -14.83
C LEU A 362 12.27 -5.84 -14.21
N MET A 363 11.00 -5.58 -13.86
CA MET A 363 10.63 -4.31 -13.22
C MET A 363 11.11 -4.20 -11.77
N PHE A 364 11.28 -5.31 -11.02
CA PHE A 364 11.53 -5.27 -9.57
C PHE A 364 12.75 -4.45 -9.14
N PRO A 365 13.92 -4.53 -9.80
CA PRO A 365 15.06 -3.69 -9.45
C PRO A 365 14.79 -2.19 -9.60
N LEU A 366 13.98 -1.81 -10.60
CA LEU A 366 13.62 -0.42 -10.85
C LEU A 366 12.55 0.05 -9.86
N ALA A 367 11.49 -0.74 -9.68
CA ALA A 367 10.38 -0.44 -8.79
C ALA A 367 10.84 -0.27 -7.34
N SER A 368 11.79 -1.08 -6.84
CA SER A 368 12.33 -0.97 -5.50
C SER A 368 12.92 0.42 -5.23
N ILE A 369 13.73 0.94 -6.15
CA ILE A 369 14.34 2.27 -6.04
C ILE A 369 13.30 3.38 -6.16
N ASN A 370 12.34 3.25 -7.07
CA ASN A 370 11.29 4.25 -7.28
C ASN A 370 10.38 4.39 -6.05
N ILE A 371 9.97 3.28 -5.45
CA ILE A 371 9.17 3.26 -4.21
C ILE A 371 9.93 3.92 -3.08
N PHE A 372 11.21 3.55 -2.90
CA PHE A 372 12.04 4.16 -1.87
C PHE A 372 12.25 5.66 -2.12
N ALA A 373 12.52 6.10 -3.35
CA ALA A 373 12.75 7.51 -3.68
C ALA A 373 11.51 8.36 -3.38
N SER A 374 10.30 7.90 -3.73
CA SER A 374 9.06 8.58 -3.37
C SER A 374 8.91 8.72 -1.86
N SER A 375 9.06 7.61 -1.11
CA SER A 375 8.98 7.58 0.35
C SER A 375 10.07 8.44 1.02
N PHE A 376 11.28 8.47 0.45
CA PHE A 376 12.38 9.32 0.93
C PHE A 376 12.00 10.81 0.88
N PHE A 377 11.38 11.28 -0.20
CA PHE A 377 10.91 12.65 -0.28
C PHE A 377 9.72 12.94 0.64
N THR A 378 8.81 11.98 0.84
CA THR A 378 7.78 12.09 1.89
C THR A 378 8.42 12.24 3.27
N ALA A 379 9.45 11.44 3.57
CA ALA A 379 10.18 11.50 4.83
C ALA A 379 10.92 12.83 5.02
N LEU A 380 11.40 13.47 3.95
CA LEU A 380 11.96 14.82 3.97
C LEU A 380 10.88 15.93 4.01
N ASN A 381 9.62 15.57 4.21
CA ASN A 381 8.47 16.49 4.15
C ASN A 381 8.40 17.29 2.84
N ASN A 382 8.76 16.67 1.74
CA ASN A 382 8.61 17.21 0.39
C ASN A 382 7.56 16.41 -0.40
N GLY A 383 6.32 16.51 0.03
CA GLY A 383 5.18 15.84 -0.58
C GLY A 383 4.98 16.15 -2.06
N GLY A 384 5.36 17.36 -2.51
CA GLY A 384 5.26 17.74 -3.93
C GLY A 384 6.16 16.89 -4.83
N VAL A 385 7.42 16.65 -4.46
CA VAL A 385 8.33 15.78 -5.22
C VAL A 385 7.89 14.32 -5.12
N SER A 386 7.49 13.86 -3.93
CA SER A 386 6.98 12.51 -3.74
C SER A 386 5.73 12.24 -4.60
N ALA A 387 4.75 13.16 -4.58
CA ALA A 387 3.56 13.06 -5.40
C ALA A 387 3.86 13.12 -6.91
N ALA A 388 4.83 13.94 -7.34
CA ALA A 388 5.27 13.99 -8.74
C ALA A 388 5.88 12.65 -9.18
N ILE A 389 6.78 12.04 -8.37
CA ILE A 389 7.35 10.72 -8.66
C ILE A 389 6.23 9.68 -8.76
N SER A 390 5.34 9.63 -7.77
CA SER A 390 4.25 8.66 -7.75
C SER A 390 3.29 8.83 -8.93
N PHE A 391 2.83 10.05 -9.21
CA PHE A 391 1.91 10.32 -10.30
C PHE A 391 2.51 10.02 -11.67
N LEU A 392 3.72 10.49 -11.93
CA LEU A 392 4.38 10.23 -13.21
C LEU A 392 4.65 8.74 -13.41
N ARG A 393 5.10 8.05 -12.35
CA ARG A 393 5.37 6.61 -12.36
C ARG A 393 4.10 5.78 -12.59
N THR A 394 3.08 5.98 -11.74
CA THR A 394 1.91 5.08 -11.69
C THR A 394 0.84 5.42 -12.72
N PHE A 395 0.79 6.66 -13.17
CA PHE A 395 -0.19 7.12 -14.16
C PHE A 395 0.45 7.42 -15.50
N VAL A 396 1.23 8.51 -15.63
CA VAL A 396 1.66 9.03 -16.92
C VAL A 396 2.49 8.01 -17.71
N PHE A 397 3.52 7.45 -17.09
CA PHE A 397 4.42 6.53 -17.79
C PHE A 397 3.76 5.17 -18.03
N LYS A 398 2.99 4.64 -17.08
CA LYS A 398 2.25 3.39 -17.28
C LYS A 398 1.14 3.55 -18.32
N LEU A 399 0.38 4.65 -18.27
CA LEU A 399 -0.66 4.96 -19.25
C LEU A 399 -0.07 5.04 -20.65
N ALA A 400 0.98 5.83 -20.83
CA ALA A 400 1.64 5.99 -22.14
C ALA A 400 2.19 4.65 -22.64
N ALA A 401 2.89 3.90 -21.79
CA ALA A 401 3.49 2.64 -22.18
C ALA A 401 2.43 1.59 -22.59
N VAL A 402 1.34 1.43 -21.82
CA VAL A 402 0.30 0.43 -22.11
C VAL A 402 -0.55 0.80 -23.34
N LEU A 403 -0.58 2.08 -23.73
CA LEU A 403 -1.27 2.51 -24.95
C LEU A 403 -0.38 2.40 -26.20
N ILE A 404 0.91 2.74 -26.06
CA ILE A 404 1.82 2.86 -27.20
C ILE A 404 2.49 1.52 -27.55
N LEU A 405 3.05 0.81 -26.55
CA LEU A 405 3.82 -0.40 -26.82
C LEU A 405 3.03 -1.54 -27.47
N PRO A 406 1.75 -1.78 -27.13
CA PRO A 406 0.98 -2.83 -27.79
C PRO A 406 0.71 -2.55 -29.27
N LEU A 407 0.78 -1.29 -29.73
CA LEU A 407 0.67 -0.95 -31.15
C LEU A 407 1.88 -1.45 -31.95
N LEU A 408 3.06 -1.55 -31.31
CA LEU A 408 4.31 -1.98 -31.91
C LEU A 408 4.58 -3.48 -31.69
N PHE A 409 4.34 -3.97 -30.47
CA PHE A 409 4.74 -5.30 -30.01
C PHE A 409 3.57 -6.21 -29.63
N LYS A 410 2.33 -5.80 -29.89
CA LYS A 410 1.11 -6.55 -29.55
C LYS A 410 1.09 -6.96 -28.05
N LEU A 411 0.89 -8.24 -27.74
CA LEU A 411 0.83 -8.75 -26.38
C LEU A 411 2.13 -8.50 -25.60
N ASP A 412 3.29 -8.70 -26.22
CA ASP A 412 4.58 -8.44 -25.55
C ASP A 412 4.73 -6.96 -25.18
N GLY A 413 4.14 -6.05 -25.97
CA GLY A 413 4.08 -4.64 -25.63
C GLY A 413 3.36 -4.36 -24.29
N ILE A 414 2.35 -5.17 -23.94
CA ILE A 414 1.67 -5.06 -22.65
C ILE A 414 2.58 -5.52 -21.51
N TRP A 415 3.31 -6.63 -21.69
CA TRP A 415 4.26 -7.14 -20.69
C TRP A 415 5.41 -6.16 -20.45
N TRP A 416 5.96 -5.56 -21.50
CA TRP A 416 7.03 -4.56 -21.43
C TRP A 416 6.56 -3.20 -20.88
N ALA A 417 5.26 -2.90 -20.91
CA ALA A 417 4.75 -1.58 -20.54
C ALA A 417 5.12 -1.16 -19.10
N THR A 418 5.03 -2.09 -18.15
CA THR A 418 5.41 -1.80 -16.74
C THR A 418 6.91 -1.53 -16.60
N ILE A 419 7.77 -2.29 -17.30
CA ILE A 419 9.23 -2.13 -17.22
C ILE A 419 9.65 -0.78 -17.79
N VAL A 420 9.12 -0.42 -18.96
CA VAL A 420 9.40 0.88 -19.62
C VAL A 420 8.94 2.03 -18.72
N ALA A 421 7.76 1.92 -18.12
CA ALA A 421 7.25 2.91 -17.17
C ALA A 421 8.16 3.05 -15.94
N GLU A 422 8.58 1.93 -15.35
CA GLU A 422 9.49 1.91 -14.19
C GLU A 422 10.88 2.47 -14.56
N LEU A 423 11.36 2.25 -15.78
CA LEU A 423 12.62 2.80 -16.25
C LEU A 423 12.58 4.33 -16.33
N PHE A 424 11.52 4.90 -16.93
CA PHE A 424 11.36 6.36 -16.95
C PHE A 424 11.20 6.95 -15.56
N ALA A 425 10.45 6.27 -14.71
CA ALA A 425 10.31 6.65 -13.29
C ALA A 425 11.65 6.59 -12.55
N PHE A 426 12.50 5.59 -12.84
CA PHE A 426 13.82 5.46 -12.26
C PHE A 426 14.73 6.64 -12.64
N LEU A 427 14.78 7.00 -13.92
CA LEU A 427 15.53 8.16 -14.38
C LEU A 427 15.05 9.46 -13.71
N LEU A 428 13.72 9.62 -13.57
CA LEU A 428 13.12 10.74 -12.86
C LEU A 428 13.49 10.76 -11.39
N SER A 429 13.38 9.61 -10.70
CA SER A 429 13.68 9.45 -9.27
C SER A 429 15.14 9.80 -8.97
N ILE A 430 16.08 9.25 -9.74
CA ILE A 430 17.51 9.57 -9.62
C ILE A 430 17.77 11.05 -9.92
N GLY A 431 17.10 11.61 -10.94
CA GLY A 431 17.16 13.03 -11.27
C GLY A 431 16.75 13.92 -10.09
N PHE A 432 15.62 13.62 -9.42
CA PHE A 432 15.20 14.37 -8.24
C PHE A 432 16.14 14.18 -7.05
N VAL A 433 16.62 12.96 -6.78
CA VAL A 433 17.59 12.70 -5.73
C VAL A 433 18.87 13.52 -5.98
N ALA A 434 19.40 13.54 -7.19
CA ALA A 434 20.58 14.32 -7.54
C ALA A 434 20.34 15.84 -7.44
N ALA A 435 19.23 16.35 -7.98
CA ALA A 435 18.91 17.77 -8.02
C ALA A 435 18.65 18.37 -6.63
N LYS A 436 18.07 17.60 -5.70
CA LYS A 436 17.71 18.07 -4.37
C LYS A 436 18.82 17.85 -3.31
N LYS A 437 19.94 17.21 -3.69
CA LYS A 437 21.06 16.90 -2.80
C LYS A 437 21.57 18.13 -2.04
N LYS A 438 21.81 19.24 -2.73
CA LYS A 438 22.31 20.49 -2.10
C LYS A 438 21.28 21.09 -1.14
N LYS A 439 19.97 20.97 -1.44
CA LYS A 439 18.90 21.53 -0.61
C LYS A 439 18.78 20.81 0.75
N TYR A 440 18.95 19.50 0.77
CA TYR A 440 18.73 18.67 1.97
C TYR A 440 20.02 18.18 2.61
N GLY A 441 21.18 18.39 1.99
CA GLY A 441 22.51 18.08 2.58
C GLY A 441 22.85 16.59 2.67
N TYR A 442 22.19 15.71 1.89
CA TYR A 442 22.51 14.28 1.88
C TYR A 442 23.50 13.88 0.80
#